data_52d32107ef638398f9ce0042a51f6324
#
_entry.id   52d32107ef638398f9ce0042a51f6324
#
_cell.length_a   1.000
_cell.length_b   1.000
_cell.length_c   1.000
_cell.angle_alpha   90.00
_cell.angle_beta   90.00
_cell.angle_gamma   90.00
#
_symmetry.space_group_name_H-M   'P 1'
#
loop_
_entity.id
_entity.type
_entity.pdbx_description
1 polymer ?
#
loop_
_entity_poly.entity_id
_entity_poly.type
_entity_poly.pdbx_seq_one_letter_code
_entity_poly.pdbx_strand_id
1 'polypeptide(L)'
;SDYWKRTNAIDPMVCENNFYTMKGLVYTTDGTEYTELVKKELGLGETNGNTPARVDPAKAEEYKKQAIEELTALGVTFPVEVDYYISASNQVALDSANVMAQAFSDGLGDDYVKFNIKTYVSSVRNEVVQPHLHSFVTNGWGADYGDPQNYLGQEVYGNDNAYYSANYSYINEITEETP
;
A
#
# COMPACT_ATOMS: atom_id res chain seq x y z
N SER A 1 -0.43 11.33 7.32
CA SER A 1 0.72 11.82 6.55
C SER A 1 0.34 13.07 5.77
N ASP A 2 1.31 13.88 5.41
CA ASP A 2 1.06 15.07 4.60
C ASP A 2 0.56 14.71 3.19
N TYR A 3 0.99 13.60 2.65
CA TYR A 3 0.43 13.03 1.42
C TYR A 3 -1.10 12.89 1.52
N TRP A 4 -1.59 12.22 2.56
CA TRP A 4 -3.03 12.00 2.75
C TRP A 4 -3.82 13.30 2.85
N LYS A 5 -3.30 14.27 3.60
CA LYS A 5 -3.93 15.60 3.74
C LYS A 5 -3.97 16.37 2.43
N ARG A 6 -2.93 16.24 1.59
CA ARG A 6 -2.80 16.97 0.33
C ARG A 6 -3.62 16.35 -0.81
N THR A 7 -3.90 15.06 -0.76
CA THR A 7 -4.61 14.33 -1.84
C THR A 7 -6.11 14.18 -1.60
N ASN A 8 -6.63 14.52 -0.43
CA ASN A 8 -8.05 14.43 -0.12
C ASN A 8 -8.68 15.82 -0.02
N ALA A 9 -9.71 16.07 -0.84
CA ALA A 9 -10.38 17.37 -0.96
C ALA A 9 -11.38 17.66 0.18
N ILE A 10 -11.86 16.62 0.87
CA ILE A 10 -12.76 16.72 2.03
C ILE A 10 -11.95 16.34 3.26
N ASP A 11 -12.46 16.50 4.46
CA ASP A 11 -11.72 16.20 5.69
C ASP A 11 -10.98 14.84 5.58
N PRO A 12 -9.66 14.87 5.36
CA PRO A 12 -8.90 13.65 5.09
C PRO A 12 -8.87 12.72 6.29
N MET A 13 -9.09 13.25 7.49
CA MET A 13 -9.03 12.48 8.73
C MET A 13 -10.28 11.63 8.93
N VAL A 14 -11.42 12.08 8.42
CA VAL A 14 -12.68 11.30 8.43
C VAL A 14 -12.61 10.11 7.48
N CYS A 15 -11.88 10.25 6.37
CA CYS A 15 -11.74 9.21 5.35
C CYS A 15 -10.64 8.20 5.66
N GLU A 16 -9.87 8.39 6.75
CA GLU A 16 -8.81 7.45 7.10
C GLU A 16 -9.40 6.10 7.52
N ASN A 17 -8.99 5.05 6.81
CA ASN A 17 -9.33 3.68 7.14
C ASN A 17 -8.07 2.90 7.54
N ASN A 18 -8.16 2.23 8.67
CA ASN A 18 -7.08 1.43 9.24
C ASN A 18 -7.35 -0.07 9.18
N PHE A 19 -8.42 -0.47 8.54
CA PHE A 19 -8.91 -1.85 8.52
C PHE A 19 -9.18 -2.31 7.10
N TYR A 20 -8.94 -3.58 6.84
CA TYR A 20 -9.28 -4.23 5.57
C TYR A 20 -10.77 -4.57 5.46
N THR A 21 -11.51 -4.54 6.57
CA THR A 21 -12.94 -4.79 6.61
C THR A 21 -13.70 -3.54 7.04
N MET A 22 -14.95 -3.44 6.62
CA MET A 22 -15.80 -2.33 7.04
C MET A 22 -16.20 -2.47 8.52
N LYS A 23 -16.27 -1.34 9.21
CA LYS A 23 -16.81 -1.28 10.57
C LYS A 23 -18.28 -1.74 10.58
N GLY A 24 -18.64 -2.52 11.59
CA GLY A 24 -20.00 -3.03 11.75
C GLY A 24 -20.32 -4.30 10.96
N LEU A 25 -19.33 -4.88 10.28
CA LEU A 25 -19.53 -6.07 9.47
C LEU A 25 -19.44 -7.36 10.27
N VAL A 26 -18.55 -7.40 11.25
CA VAL A 26 -18.28 -8.59 12.05
C VAL A 26 -18.25 -8.28 13.53
N TYR A 27 -18.85 -9.17 14.30
CA TYR A 27 -18.89 -9.14 15.76
C TYR A 27 -18.42 -10.48 16.33
N THR A 28 -17.75 -10.43 17.44
CA THR A 28 -17.44 -11.62 18.23
C THR A 28 -18.69 -12.15 18.95
N THR A 29 -18.58 -13.33 19.53
CA THR A 29 -19.71 -13.97 20.24
C THR A 29 -20.20 -13.19 21.47
N ASP A 30 -19.35 -12.32 22.04
CA ASP A 30 -19.70 -11.42 23.13
C ASP A 30 -20.25 -10.05 22.67
N GLY A 31 -20.40 -9.88 21.35
CA GLY A 31 -20.93 -8.66 20.75
C GLY A 31 -19.90 -7.54 20.54
N THR A 32 -18.62 -7.81 20.73
CA THR A 32 -17.55 -6.83 20.44
C THR A 32 -17.37 -6.70 18.94
N GLU A 33 -17.35 -5.49 18.42
CA GLU A 33 -17.12 -5.22 17.01
C GLU A 33 -15.65 -5.49 16.64
N TYR A 34 -15.41 -6.16 15.51
CA TYR A 34 -14.09 -6.64 15.12
C TYR A 34 -13.03 -5.53 14.99
N THR A 35 -13.40 -4.37 14.43
CA THR A 35 -12.43 -3.27 14.27
C THR A 35 -11.97 -2.69 15.60
N GLU A 36 -12.79 -2.79 16.66
CA GLU A 36 -12.40 -2.38 18.01
C GLU A 36 -11.35 -3.34 18.63
N LEU A 37 -11.45 -4.64 18.32
CA LEU A 37 -10.42 -5.60 18.70
C LEU A 37 -9.10 -5.32 17.99
N VAL A 38 -9.15 -5.06 16.69
CA VAL A 38 -7.95 -4.73 15.89
C VAL A 38 -7.29 -3.45 16.41
N LYS A 39 -8.08 -2.42 16.74
CA LYS A 39 -7.55 -1.20 17.37
C LYS A 39 -6.79 -1.50 18.65
N LYS A 40 -7.41 -2.29 19.52
CA LYS A 40 -6.81 -2.65 20.80
C LYS A 40 -5.52 -3.45 20.62
N GLU A 41 -5.53 -4.43 19.73
CA GLU A 41 -4.37 -5.30 19.46
C GLU A 41 -3.20 -4.52 18.87
N LEU A 42 -3.48 -3.62 17.93
CA LEU A 42 -2.45 -2.82 17.27
C LEU A 42 -2.07 -1.53 18.03
N GLY A 43 -2.69 -1.28 19.19
CA GLY A 43 -2.45 -0.05 19.96
C GLY A 43 -2.89 1.22 19.22
N LEU A 44 -3.86 1.10 18.30
CA LEU A 44 -4.41 2.22 17.56
C LEU A 44 -5.35 2.99 18.49
N GLY A 45 -5.13 4.30 18.64
CA GLY A 45 -6.00 5.17 19.43
C GLY A 45 -7.40 5.27 18.85
N GLU A 46 -8.26 6.06 19.49
CA GLU A 46 -9.59 6.40 18.99
C GLU A 46 -9.47 6.87 17.54
N THR A 47 -10.17 6.22 16.65
CA THR A 47 -10.20 6.58 15.23
C THR A 47 -11.02 7.83 15.01
N ASN A 48 -11.00 8.38 13.96
CA ASN A 48 -11.39 9.62 13.30
C ASN A 48 -10.13 10.45 13.04
N GLY A 49 -9.15 9.80 12.43
CA GLY A 49 -7.92 10.45 12.04
C GLY A 49 -6.93 10.74 13.17
N ASN A 50 -7.23 10.34 14.39
CA ASN A 50 -6.32 10.43 15.53
C ASN A 50 -5.53 9.13 15.75
N THR A 51 -5.29 8.39 14.69
CA THR A 51 -4.34 7.28 14.76
C THR A 51 -2.98 7.83 15.14
N PRO A 52 -2.26 7.18 16.08
CA PRO A 52 -0.86 7.51 16.35
C PRO A 52 -0.12 7.58 15.02
N ALA A 53 0.78 8.53 14.91
CA ALA A 53 1.49 8.80 13.67
C ALA A 53 1.99 7.50 13.02
N ARG A 54 1.39 7.13 11.89
CA ARG A 54 1.86 6.00 11.07
C ARG A 54 3.19 6.32 10.39
N VAL A 55 3.61 7.57 10.46
CA VAL A 55 4.86 8.05 9.94
C VAL A 55 5.79 8.27 11.13
N ASP A 56 6.81 7.44 11.22
CA ASP A 56 7.91 7.56 12.18
C ASP A 56 9.21 7.78 11.41
N PRO A 57 9.66 9.04 11.25
CA PRO A 57 10.86 9.34 10.49
C PRO A 57 12.13 8.73 11.09
N ALA A 58 12.20 8.61 12.41
CA ALA A 58 13.37 8.04 13.07
C ALA A 58 13.49 6.54 12.78
N LYS A 59 12.38 5.83 12.85
CA LYS A 59 12.30 4.41 12.53
C LYS A 59 12.49 4.15 11.03
N ALA A 60 11.99 5.03 10.17
CA ALA A 60 12.22 4.96 8.73
C ALA A 60 13.71 5.11 8.39
N GLU A 61 14.41 6.02 9.04
CA GLU A 61 15.86 6.20 8.86
C GLU A 61 16.67 5.01 9.38
N GLU A 62 16.25 4.39 10.48
CA GLU A 62 16.85 3.15 10.99
C GLU A 62 16.72 2.02 9.97
N TYR A 63 15.51 1.77 9.48
CA TYR A 63 15.26 0.74 8.47
C TYR A 63 15.97 1.02 7.15
N LYS A 64 16.05 2.29 6.72
CA LYS A 64 16.82 2.68 5.54
C LYS A 64 18.27 2.26 5.65
N LYS A 65 18.92 2.52 6.79
CA LYS A 65 20.32 2.14 7.03
C LYS A 65 20.50 0.62 6.94
N GLN A 66 19.64 -0.12 7.62
CA GLN A 66 19.67 -1.58 7.57
C GLN A 66 19.47 -2.09 6.14
N ALA A 67 18.48 -1.57 5.41
CA ALA A 67 18.20 -1.96 4.03
C ALA A 67 19.39 -1.64 3.09
N ILE A 68 20.07 -0.52 3.28
CA ILE A 68 21.26 -0.18 2.49
C ILE A 68 22.36 -1.23 2.71
N GLU A 69 22.62 -1.63 3.95
CA GLU A 69 23.63 -2.66 4.25
C GLU A 69 23.26 -4.00 3.62
N GLU A 70 22.03 -4.47 3.81
CA GLU A 70 21.54 -5.75 3.30
C GLU A 70 21.53 -5.79 1.76
N LEU A 71 20.98 -4.77 1.12
CA LEU A 71 20.86 -4.69 -0.34
C LEU A 71 22.23 -4.50 -1.01
N THR A 72 23.15 -3.74 -0.39
CA THR A 72 24.51 -3.61 -0.90
C THR A 72 25.24 -4.94 -0.86
N ALA A 73 25.05 -5.73 0.19
CA ALA A 73 25.61 -7.08 0.28
C ALA A 73 25.08 -8.02 -0.82
N LEU A 74 23.87 -7.78 -1.31
CA LEU A 74 23.27 -8.47 -2.45
C LEU A 74 23.66 -7.89 -3.82
N GLY A 75 24.50 -6.84 -3.85
CA GLY A 75 24.98 -6.22 -5.09
C GLY A 75 24.05 -5.16 -5.67
N VAL A 76 23.05 -4.71 -4.91
CA VAL A 76 22.15 -3.62 -5.32
C VAL A 76 22.89 -2.29 -5.28
N THR A 77 22.70 -1.48 -6.31
CA THR A 77 23.22 -0.11 -6.40
C THR A 77 22.13 0.90 -6.14
N PHE A 78 22.46 2.03 -5.52
CA PHE A 78 21.53 3.11 -5.19
C PHE A 78 21.71 4.30 -6.15
N PRO A 79 20.63 5.10 -6.38
CA PRO A 79 19.26 4.90 -5.88
C PRO A 79 18.56 3.71 -6.52
N VAL A 80 17.69 3.03 -5.74
CA VAL A 80 16.77 2.03 -6.30
C VAL A 80 15.67 2.77 -7.08
N GLU A 81 15.40 2.34 -8.29
CA GLU A 81 14.32 2.93 -9.11
C GLU A 81 13.00 2.24 -8.82
N VAL A 82 11.97 3.05 -8.52
CA VAL A 82 10.62 2.61 -8.23
C VAL A 82 9.67 3.15 -9.29
N ASP A 83 9.08 2.26 -10.06
CA ASP A 83 8.16 2.61 -11.15
C ASP A 83 6.70 2.55 -10.67
N TYR A 84 6.03 3.69 -10.71
CA TYR A 84 4.61 3.84 -10.38
C TYR A 84 3.80 4.30 -11.59
N TYR A 85 2.77 3.53 -11.94
CA TYR A 85 1.99 3.76 -13.14
C TYR A 85 0.63 4.36 -12.84
N ILE A 86 0.26 5.38 -13.60
CA ILE A 86 -1.03 6.07 -13.53
C ILE A 86 -1.70 6.14 -14.90
N SER A 87 -3.01 6.35 -14.93
CA SER A 87 -3.71 6.57 -16.20
C SER A 87 -3.28 7.90 -16.85
N ALA A 88 -2.90 7.86 -18.13
CA ALA A 88 -2.50 9.05 -18.88
C ALA A 88 -3.62 10.11 -18.98
N SER A 89 -4.88 9.71 -18.83
CA SER A 89 -6.04 10.61 -18.90
C SER A 89 -6.51 11.14 -17.54
N ASN A 90 -5.86 10.74 -16.44
CA ASN A 90 -6.31 11.09 -15.09
C ASN A 90 -5.37 12.12 -14.44
N GLN A 91 -5.73 13.41 -14.57
CA GLN A 91 -4.95 14.51 -13.99
C GLN A 91 -4.88 14.44 -12.45
N VAL A 92 -5.96 14.01 -11.79
CA VAL A 92 -5.98 13.87 -10.32
C VAL A 92 -5.00 12.78 -9.86
N ALA A 93 -4.90 11.69 -10.61
CA ALA A 93 -3.92 10.64 -10.32
C ALA A 93 -2.49 11.15 -10.53
N LEU A 94 -2.23 11.97 -11.55
CA LEU A 94 -0.93 12.60 -11.78
C LEU A 94 -0.55 13.54 -10.64
N ASP A 95 -1.47 14.39 -10.21
CA ASP A 95 -1.23 15.32 -9.10
C ASP A 95 -0.94 14.55 -7.79
N SER A 96 -1.69 13.48 -7.53
CA SER A 96 -1.47 12.61 -6.37
C SER A 96 -0.12 11.87 -6.45
N ALA A 97 0.26 11.40 -7.64
CA ALA A 97 1.55 10.75 -7.85
C ALA A 97 2.73 11.71 -7.63
N ASN A 98 2.61 12.97 -8.06
CA ASN A 98 3.63 13.98 -7.79
C ASN A 98 3.78 14.28 -6.28
N VAL A 99 2.67 14.33 -5.55
CA VAL A 99 2.72 14.47 -4.07
C VAL A 99 3.37 13.24 -3.43
N MET A 100 3.11 12.05 -3.95
CA MET A 100 3.73 10.81 -3.47
C MET A 100 5.24 10.81 -3.75
N ALA A 101 5.65 11.16 -4.97
CA ALA A 101 7.07 11.28 -5.34
C ALA A 101 7.81 12.25 -4.41
N GLN A 102 7.23 13.41 -4.13
CA GLN A 102 7.80 14.36 -3.18
C GLN A 102 7.90 13.79 -1.76
N ALA A 103 6.90 13.03 -1.32
CA ALA A 103 6.93 12.41 0.00
C ALA A 103 8.02 11.32 0.12
N PHE A 104 8.30 10.59 -0.96
CA PHE A 104 9.42 9.65 -1.02
C PHE A 104 10.77 10.37 -0.96
N SER A 105 10.93 11.44 -1.76
CA SER A 105 12.13 12.28 -1.74
C SER A 105 12.40 12.89 -0.36
N ASP A 106 11.39 13.51 0.24
CA ASP A 106 11.50 14.15 1.56
C ASP A 106 11.75 13.15 2.69
N GLY A 107 11.17 11.95 2.60
CA GLY A 107 11.23 10.95 3.67
C GLY A 107 12.41 9.99 3.58
N LEU A 108 12.84 9.64 2.37
CA LEU A 108 13.86 8.62 2.13
C LEU A 108 15.13 9.16 1.47
N GLY A 109 15.02 10.29 0.75
CA GLY A 109 16.11 10.89 -0.02
C GLY A 109 16.29 10.31 -1.42
N ASP A 110 16.63 11.18 -2.37
CA ASP A 110 16.81 10.81 -3.77
C ASP A 110 18.08 9.99 -4.02
N ASP A 111 18.98 9.93 -3.06
CA ASP A 111 20.17 9.09 -3.05
C ASP A 111 19.85 7.62 -2.72
N TYR A 112 18.72 7.35 -2.10
CA TYR A 112 18.28 6.02 -1.73
C TYR A 112 17.23 5.46 -2.70
N VAL A 113 16.18 6.24 -3.01
CA VAL A 113 15.10 5.82 -3.90
C VAL A 113 14.78 6.90 -4.91
N LYS A 114 14.64 6.50 -6.18
CA LYS A 114 14.18 7.37 -7.26
C LYS A 114 12.79 6.92 -7.70
N PHE A 115 11.81 7.79 -7.48
CA PHE A 115 10.42 7.54 -7.80
C PHE A 115 10.10 8.00 -9.23
N ASN A 116 9.76 7.05 -10.09
CA ASN A 116 9.43 7.31 -11.49
C ASN A 116 7.92 7.23 -11.70
N ILE A 117 7.31 8.31 -12.19
CA ILE A 117 5.91 8.33 -12.60
C ILE A 117 5.85 7.98 -14.08
N LYS A 118 5.15 6.89 -14.39
CA LYS A 118 4.91 6.39 -15.75
C LYS A 118 3.42 6.33 -16.02
N THR A 119 3.02 6.19 -17.29
CA THR A 119 1.61 6.19 -17.66
C THR A 119 1.23 4.96 -18.46
N TYR A 120 -0.05 4.58 -18.36
CA TYR A 120 -0.72 3.65 -19.24
C TYR A 120 -1.94 4.32 -19.89
N VAL A 121 -2.43 3.78 -20.99
CA VAL A 121 -3.48 4.42 -21.79
C VAL A 121 -4.87 3.85 -21.53
N SER A 122 -5.04 2.53 -21.54
CA SER A 122 -6.36 1.89 -21.46
C SER A 122 -6.51 0.95 -20.27
N SER A 123 -5.57 0.04 -20.06
CA SER A 123 -5.70 -1.01 -19.06
C SER A 123 -4.42 -1.20 -18.27
N VAL A 124 -4.44 -0.80 -17.00
CA VAL A 124 -3.31 -1.05 -16.10
C VAL A 124 -2.97 -2.54 -16.03
N ARG A 125 -3.98 -3.41 -16.03
CA ARG A 125 -3.75 -4.86 -15.97
C ARG A 125 -2.95 -5.35 -17.17
N ASN A 126 -3.37 -5.00 -18.38
CA ASN A 126 -2.77 -5.54 -19.61
C ASN A 126 -1.46 -4.85 -19.99
N GLU A 127 -1.36 -3.55 -19.73
CA GLU A 127 -0.22 -2.74 -20.16
C GLU A 127 0.92 -2.72 -19.13
N VAL A 128 0.61 -2.96 -17.85
CA VAL A 128 1.56 -2.75 -16.74
C VAL A 128 1.70 -4.01 -15.89
N VAL A 129 0.57 -4.54 -15.39
CA VAL A 129 0.60 -5.60 -14.38
C VAL A 129 1.00 -6.94 -14.98
N GLN A 130 0.34 -7.38 -16.06
CA GLN A 130 0.68 -8.63 -16.73
C GLN A 130 2.10 -8.67 -17.30
N PRO A 131 2.63 -7.56 -17.90
CA PRO A 131 4.05 -7.51 -18.28
C PRO A 131 5.03 -7.28 -17.13
N HIS A 132 4.56 -7.17 -15.88
CA HIS A 132 5.39 -6.99 -14.69
C HIS A 132 6.29 -5.74 -14.74
N LEU A 133 5.74 -4.60 -15.18
CA LEU A 133 6.50 -3.35 -15.34
C LEU A 133 6.50 -2.45 -14.11
N HIS A 134 5.61 -2.70 -13.14
CA HIS A 134 5.44 -1.87 -11.96
C HIS A 134 6.30 -2.35 -10.79
N SER A 135 6.77 -1.42 -9.98
CA SER A 135 7.30 -1.74 -8.66
C SER A 135 6.16 -1.83 -7.64
N PHE A 136 5.16 -0.96 -7.77
CA PHE A 136 3.89 -1.06 -7.06
C PHE A 136 2.77 -0.35 -7.85
N VAL A 137 1.53 -0.66 -7.51
CA VAL A 137 0.35 -0.10 -8.16
C VAL A 137 -0.76 0.11 -7.12
N THR A 138 -1.58 1.13 -7.33
CA THR A 138 -2.78 1.35 -6.52
C THR A 138 -3.99 0.80 -7.26
N ASN A 139 -4.77 -0.04 -6.59
CA ASN A 139 -6.01 -0.57 -7.11
C ASN A 139 -7.09 -0.57 -6.01
N GLY A 140 -8.32 -0.89 -6.38
CA GLY A 140 -9.46 -0.97 -5.48
C GLY A 140 -10.27 -2.24 -5.73
N TRP A 141 -10.85 -2.77 -4.67
CA TRP A 141 -11.76 -3.91 -4.74
C TRP A 141 -13.11 -3.52 -4.14
N GLY A 142 -14.17 -3.73 -4.91
CA GLY A 142 -15.55 -3.67 -4.39
C GLY A 142 -15.99 -5.07 -4.01
N ALA A 143 -16.28 -5.29 -2.71
CA ALA A 143 -16.71 -6.58 -2.24
C ALA A 143 -18.04 -7.00 -2.87
N ASP A 144 -18.17 -8.27 -3.26
CA ASP A 144 -19.40 -8.82 -3.83
C ASP A 144 -20.47 -9.08 -2.76
N TYR A 145 -20.03 -9.27 -1.52
CA TYR A 145 -20.90 -9.48 -0.35
C TYR A 145 -20.22 -9.01 0.93
N GLY A 146 -21.01 -8.77 1.96
CA GLY A 146 -20.57 -8.22 3.23
C GLY A 146 -19.99 -9.28 4.17
N ASP A 147 -18.83 -9.84 3.82
CA ASP A 147 -18.08 -10.78 4.65
C ASP A 147 -16.59 -10.48 4.59
N PRO A 148 -15.86 -10.55 5.71
CA PRO A 148 -14.40 -10.35 5.74
C PRO A 148 -13.65 -11.21 4.75
N GLN A 149 -14.10 -12.42 4.48
CA GLN A 149 -13.49 -13.33 3.51
C GLN A 149 -13.41 -12.71 2.12
N ASN A 150 -14.42 -11.94 1.70
CA ASN A 150 -14.41 -11.29 0.39
C ASN A 150 -13.34 -10.23 0.25
N TYR A 151 -12.98 -9.58 1.36
CA TYR A 151 -11.88 -8.60 1.40
C TYR A 151 -10.51 -9.28 1.58
N LEU A 152 -10.39 -10.11 2.59
CA LEU A 152 -9.12 -10.70 3.01
C LEU A 152 -8.67 -11.86 2.10
N GLY A 153 -9.62 -12.57 1.48
CA GLY A 153 -9.32 -13.66 0.56
C GLY A 153 -8.49 -13.24 -0.65
N GLN A 154 -8.50 -11.95 -0.99
CA GLN A 154 -7.70 -11.40 -2.08
C GLN A 154 -6.19 -11.51 -1.83
N GLU A 155 -5.77 -11.58 -0.57
CA GLU A 155 -4.38 -11.58 -0.14
C GLU A 155 -3.89 -12.97 0.32
N VAL A 156 -4.77 -13.97 0.33
CA VAL A 156 -4.42 -15.30 0.83
C VAL A 156 -3.57 -16.05 -0.20
N TYR A 157 -2.35 -16.43 0.19
CA TYR A 157 -1.47 -17.26 -0.63
C TYR A 157 -2.13 -18.60 -1.00
N GLY A 158 -2.02 -18.97 -2.28
CA GLY A 158 -2.57 -20.23 -2.78
C GLY A 158 -4.11 -20.28 -2.88
N ASN A 159 -4.80 -19.17 -2.67
CA ASN A 159 -6.22 -19.07 -2.94
C ASN A 159 -6.45 -18.80 -4.43
N ASP A 160 -7.10 -19.71 -5.13
CA ASP A 160 -7.40 -19.59 -6.58
C ASP A 160 -8.22 -18.33 -6.92
N ASN A 161 -8.96 -17.80 -5.94
CA ASN A 161 -9.74 -16.58 -6.08
C ASN A 161 -9.01 -15.32 -5.55
N ALA A 162 -7.75 -15.42 -5.20
CA ALA A 162 -6.94 -14.31 -4.70
C ALA A 162 -6.53 -13.38 -5.85
N TYR A 163 -7.44 -12.51 -6.26
CA TYR A 163 -7.26 -11.62 -7.41
C TYR A 163 -6.02 -10.73 -7.30
N TYR A 164 -5.76 -10.16 -6.12
CA TYR A 164 -4.61 -9.29 -5.93
C TYR A 164 -3.30 -10.07 -5.88
N SER A 165 -3.22 -11.12 -5.09
CA SER A 165 -2.01 -11.93 -5.00
C SER A 165 -1.64 -12.56 -6.33
N ALA A 166 -2.64 -12.99 -7.13
CA ALA A 166 -2.41 -13.61 -8.43
C ALA A 166 -2.06 -12.62 -9.55
N ASN A 167 -2.57 -11.37 -9.50
CA ASN A 167 -2.42 -10.42 -10.61
C ASN A 167 -1.49 -9.24 -10.31
N TYR A 168 -1.31 -8.86 -9.04
CA TYR A 168 -0.62 -7.62 -8.65
C TYR A 168 0.57 -7.83 -7.72
N SER A 169 0.88 -9.06 -7.36
CA SER A 169 2.05 -9.37 -6.55
C SER A 169 2.76 -10.62 -7.05
N TYR A 170 3.99 -10.77 -6.64
CA TYR A 170 4.80 -11.96 -6.90
C TYR A 170 4.70 -13.00 -5.79
N ILE A 171 3.73 -12.86 -4.87
CA ILE A 171 3.63 -13.74 -3.69
C ILE A 171 3.46 -15.21 -4.07
N ASN A 172 2.79 -15.49 -5.20
CA ASN A 172 2.61 -16.86 -5.69
C ASN A 172 3.85 -17.44 -6.36
N GLU A 173 4.87 -16.60 -6.62
CA GLU A 173 6.16 -16.99 -7.17
C GLU A 173 7.20 -17.25 -6.08
N ILE A 174 6.89 -16.88 -4.83
CA ILE A 174 7.75 -17.13 -3.67
C ILE A 174 7.65 -18.61 -3.30
N THR A 175 8.77 -19.29 -3.25
CA THR A 175 8.90 -20.68 -2.83
C THR A 175 9.84 -20.78 -1.63
N GLU A 176 9.93 -21.96 -1.00
CA GLU A 176 10.91 -22.19 0.09
C GLU A 176 12.37 -21.99 -0.37
N GLU A 177 12.63 -22.06 -1.66
CA GLU A 177 13.94 -21.84 -2.27
C GLU A 177 14.19 -20.38 -2.63
N THR A 178 13.20 -19.51 -2.53
CA THR A 178 13.31 -18.06 -2.81
C THR A 178 13.75 -17.37 -1.53
N PRO A 179 14.92 -16.73 -1.51
CA PRO A 179 15.43 -16.04 -0.33
C PRO A 179 14.59 -14.81 0.04
#